data_7f2d713f6b1115fc3e8ceed4211c9985
#
_entry.id   7f2d713f6b1115fc3e8ceed4211c9985
#
_cell.length_a   1.000
_cell.length_b   1.000
_cell.length_c   1.000
_cell.angle_alpha   90.00
_cell.angle_beta   90.00
_cell.angle_gamma   90.00
#
_symmetry.space_group_name_H-M   'P 1'
#
loop_
_entity.id
_entity.type
_entity.pdbx_description
1 polymer ?
#
loop_
_entity_poly.entity_id
_entity_poly.type
_entity_poly.pdbx_seq_one_letter_code
_entity_poly.pdbx_strand_id
1 'polypeptide(L)'
;QMCIRDRLSTAINLAVNHTWGNSTPEDGGGQDARRTMIEMVPWMPVQYNGKYTSTNTPEGMPMDFEAMSNPVHILKTYKNMNYNTKVFGNAALTFHIIEGLDLKTQFGVDANFKTLHKYMPSDLVNLAYDQHGRAERYHANTLYWQEETYLTYNKTIGEHRINAMAGLSWQERKYD
;
A
#
# COMPACT_ATOMS: atom_id res chain seq x y z
N GLN A 1 -3.57 16.80 49.34
CA GLN A 1 -4.82 16.38 48.69
C GLN A 1 -4.50 16.14 47.23
N MET A 2 -4.14 14.89 46.89
CA MET A 2 -3.90 14.52 45.49
C MET A 2 -5.24 14.57 44.74
N CYS A 3 -5.39 15.46 43.82
CA CYS A 3 -6.60 15.56 43.01
C CYS A 3 -6.75 14.31 42.14
N ILE A 4 -7.95 13.74 42.07
CA ILE A 4 -8.25 12.55 41.22
C ILE A 4 -7.88 12.82 39.75
N ARG A 5 -7.84 14.07 39.32
CA ARG A 5 -7.42 14.52 38.00
C ARG A 5 -5.97 14.17 37.63
N ASP A 6 -5.10 14.05 38.61
CA ASP A 6 -3.66 13.86 38.38
C ASP A 6 -3.24 12.40 38.35
N ARG A 7 -4.20 11.46 38.53
CA ARG A 7 -3.92 10.02 38.59
C ARG A 7 -4.02 9.29 37.25
N LEU A 8 -4.61 9.90 36.26
CA LEU A 8 -4.79 9.28 34.96
C LEU A 8 -4.30 10.20 33.86
N SER A 9 -3.36 9.73 33.07
CA SER A 9 -2.90 10.37 31.85
C SER A 9 -3.26 9.53 30.66
N THR A 10 -3.74 10.18 29.58
CA THR A 10 -4.12 9.52 28.33
C THR A 10 -3.39 10.13 27.16
N ALA A 11 -2.96 9.31 26.23
CA ALA A 11 -2.40 9.76 24.96
C ALA A 11 -3.00 8.92 23.83
N ILE A 12 -3.52 9.59 22.79
CA ILE A 12 -4.11 8.93 21.63
C ILE A 12 -3.51 9.58 20.36
N ASN A 13 -3.01 8.73 19.47
CA ASN A 13 -2.57 9.14 18.15
C ASN A 13 -3.25 8.26 17.11
N LEU A 14 -3.74 8.90 16.04
CA LEU A 14 -4.37 8.23 14.92
C LEU A 14 -3.92 8.91 13.62
N ALA A 15 -3.46 8.09 12.68
CA ALA A 15 -3.13 8.52 11.34
C ALA A 15 -3.83 7.62 10.32
N VAL A 16 -4.48 8.23 9.35
CA VAL A 16 -5.11 7.55 8.22
C VAL A 16 -4.50 8.10 6.95
N ASN A 17 -4.00 7.20 6.11
CA ASN A 17 -3.47 7.53 4.80
C ASN A 17 -4.25 6.75 3.75
N HIS A 18 -4.74 7.44 2.72
CA HIS A 18 -5.37 6.82 1.58
C HIS A 18 -4.68 7.27 0.31
N THR A 19 -4.16 6.31 -0.45
CA THR A 19 -3.50 6.55 -1.73
C THR A 19 -4.19 5.75 -2.82
N TRP A 20 -4.31 6.36 -3.99
CA TRP A 20 -4.81 5.69 -5.17
C TRP A 20 -4.06 6.19 -6.40
N GLY A 21 -4.00 5.37 -7.42
CA GLY A 21 -3.35 5.74 -8.66
C GLY A 21 -3.43 4.65 -9.71
N ASN A 22 -3.29 5.05 -10.96
CA ASN A 22 -3.13 4.13 -12.08
C ASN A 22 -1.65 4.01 -12.40
N SER A 23 -1.12 2.79 -12.39
CA SER A 23 0.26 2.51 -12.81
C SER A 23 0.29 1.90 -14.19
N THR A 24 1.27 2.30 -14.99
CA THR A 24 1.55 1.64 -16.26
C THR A 24 2.31 0.34 -16.03
N PRO A 25 2.16 -0.67 -16.91
CA PRO A 25 2.99 -1.87 -16.82
C PRO A 25 4.46 -1.51 -17.00
N GLU A 26 5.29 -2.08 -16.16
CA GLU A 26 6.75 -1.91 -16.17
C GLU A 26 7.49 -3.21 -16.55
N ASP A 27 6.74 -4.27 -16.77
CA ASP A 27 7.29 -5.59 -17.09
C ASP A 27 7.72 -5.63 -18.53
N GLY A 28 8.97 -5.73 -18.81
CA GLY A 28 9.66 -5.74 -20.10
C GLY A 28 9.05 -6.54 -21.29
N GLY A 29 7.79 -6.91 -21.24
CA GLY A 29 6.99 -7.42 -22.35
C GLY A 29 6.47 -6.28 -23.24
N GLY A 30 5.97 -6.57 -24.43
CA GLY A 30 5.45 -5.58 -25.39
C GLY A 30 4.28 -4.69 -24.91
N GLN A 31 4.06 -4.61 -23.60
CA GLN A 31 3.07 -3.79 -22.93
C GLN A 31 3.68 -2.70 -22.05
N ASP A 32 5.00 -2.63 -21.94
CA ASP A 32 5.67 -1.51 -21.28
C ASP A 32 5.60 -0.28 -22.17
N ALA A 33 4.84 0.72 -21.76
CA ALA A 33 4.65 1.95 -22.54
C ALA A 33 5.96 2.69 -22.77
N ARG A 34 6.95 2.62 -21.89
CA ARG A 34 8.26 3.26 -22.06
C ARG A 34 9.10 2.54 -23.10
N ARG A 35 9.12 1.21 -23.05
CA ARG A 35 9.81 0.39 -24.02
C ARG A 35 9.18 0.57 -25.40
N THR A 36 7.87 0.45 -25.52
CA THR A 36 7.17 0.60 -26.79
C THR A 36 7.31 2.01 -27.39
N MET A 37 7.44 3.05 -26.56
CA MET A 37 7.74 4.41 -27.03
C MET A 37 9.11 4.51 -27.72
N ILE A 38 10.10 3.77 -27.25
CA ILE A 38 11.47 3.79 -27.79
C ILE A 38 11.57 2.91 -29.05
N GLU A 39 10.90 1.77 -29.03
CA GLU A 39 10.97 0.76 -30.09
C GLU A 39 10.00 1.00 -31.25
N MET A 40 8.94 1.81 -31.02
CA MET A 40 7.95 2.11 -32.04
C MET A 40 8.57 2.93 -33.18
N VAL A 41 8.29 2.51 -34.43
CA VAL A 41 8.80 3.20 -35.58
C VAL A 41 8.20 4.61 -35.74
N PRO A 42 9.02 5.64 -36.07
CA PRO A 42 8.58 7.05 -36.03
C PRO A 42 7.47 7.40 -37.00
N TRP A 43 7.34 6.67 -38.12
CA TRP A 43 6.33 6.93 -39.17
C TRP A 43 4.99 6.22 -38.94
N MET A 44 4.87 5.41 -37.85
CA MET A 44 3.62 4.76 -37.53
C MET A 44 2.63 5.77 -36.94
N PRO A 45 1.47 5.99 -37.53
CA PRO A 45 0.48 6.89 -36.97
C PRO A 45 -0.10 6.27 -35.67
N VAL A 46 -0.52 7.12 -34.76
CA VAL A 46 -1.16 6.64 -33.50
C VAL A 46 -2.46 5.90 -33.78
N GLN A 47 -3.21 6.35 -34.77
CA GLN A 47 -4.46 5.72 -35.19
C GLN A 47 -4.54 5.63 -36.72
N TYR A 48 -5.13 4.54 -37.19
CA TYR A 48 -5.48 4.35 -38.60
C TYR A 48 -6.89 3.79 -38.68
N ASN A 49 -7.73 4.39 -39.53
CA ASN A 49 -9.14 4.03 -39.69
C ASN A 49 -9.92 3.93 -38.31
N GLY A 50 -9.63 4.86 -37.39
CA GLY A 50 -10.30 4.93 -36.10
C GLY A 50 -9.84 3.89 -35.06
N LYS A 51 -8.87 3.05 -35.37
CA LYS A 51 -8.27 2.08 -34.47
C LYS A 51 -6.84 2.48 -34.14
N TYR A 52 -6.38 2.12 -32.94
CA TYR A 52 -4.97 2.26 -32.57
C TYR A 52 -4.11 1.33 -33.43
N THR A 53 -3.02 1.86 -33.94
CA THR A 53 -2.06 1.04 -34.71
C THR A 53 -1.27 0.15 -33.77
N SER A 54 -0.84 -0.99 -34.28
CA SER A 54 0.09 -1.92 -33.62
C SER A 54 0.94 -2.58 -34.69
N THR A 55 2.00 -3.27 -34.31
CA THR A 55 2.84 -4.01 -35.27
C THR A 55 2.10 -5.16 -35.96
N ASN A 56 0.99 -5.59 -35.43
CA ASN A 56 0.11 -6.61 -36.03
C ASN A 56 -1.10 -6.01 -36.74
N THR A 57 -1.06 -4.75 -37.14
CA THR A 57 -2.17 -4.13 -37.87
C THR A 57 -2.26 -4.72 -39.26
N PRO A 58 -3.36 -5.39 -39.67
CA PRO A 58 -3.39 -6.25 -40.87
C PRO A 58 -3.39 -5.49 -42.17
N GLU A 59 -3.68 -4.19 -42.18
CA GLU A 59 -3.98 -3.46 -43.42
C GLU A 59 -2.86 -2.46 -43.73
N GLY A 60 -1.96 -2.88 -44.61
CA GLY A 60 -1.13 -2.00 -45.40
C GLY A 60 0.22 -1.57 -44.84
N MET A 61 0.63 -2.09 -43.70
CA MET A 61 1.98 -1.91 -43.18
C MET A 61 2.69 -3.25 -43.12
N PRO A 62 3.58 -3.58 -44.05
CA PRO A 62 4.38 -4.79 -43.98
C PRO A 62 5.46 -4.57 -42.93
N MET A 63 5.26 -5.09 -41.74
CA MET A 63 6.23 -4.97 -40.64
C MET A 63 6.39 -6.31 -39.92
N ASP A 64 7.49 -6.99 -40.23
CA ASP A 64 8.01 -8.16 -39.50
C ASP A 64 8.67 -7.72 -38.19
N PHE A 65 7.94 -6.98 -37.36
CA PHE A 65 8.43 -6.64 -36.02
C PHE A 65 7.73 -7.51 -34.98
N GLU A 66 8.38 -7.68 -33.82
CA GLU A 66 7.74 -8.29 -32.66
C GLU A 66 6.40 -7.62 -32.38
N ALA A 67 5.40 -8.41 -31.98
CA ALA A 67 4.06 -7.93 -31.67
C ALA A 67 4.10 -6.89 -30.55
N MET A 68 3.84 -5.64 -30.89
CA MET A 68 4.00 -4.49 -30.00
C MET A 68 2.76 -3.60 -30.03
N SER A 69 2.23 -3.27 -28.87
CA SER A 69 1.10 -2.35 -28.75
C SER A 69 1.56 -0.90 -28.87
N ASN A 70 0.70 -0.05 -29.44
CA ASN A 70 0.96 1.39 -29.47
C ASN A 70 1.03 1.95 -28.03
N PRO A 71 2.08 2.72 -27.67
CA PRO A 71 2.24 3.28 -26.34
C PRO A 71 1.08 4.18 -25.92
N VAL A 72 0.50 4.94 -26.85
CA VAL A 72 -0.69 5.78 -26.56
C VAL A 72 -1.91 4.92 -26.27
N HIS A 73 -2.07 3.79 -26.97
CA HIS A 73 -3.13 2.82 -26.71
C HIS A 73 -3.00 2.23 -25.30
N ILE A 74 -1.79 1.77 -24.94
CA ILE A 74 -1.50 1.26 -23.59
C ILE A 74 -1.88 2.29 -22.53
N LEU A 75 -1.38 3.52 -22.64
CA LEU A 75 -1.60 4.57 -21.64
C LEU A 75 -3.07 4.97 -21.48
N LYS A 76 -3.88 4.85 -22.54
CA LYS A 76 -5.30 5.23 -22.49
C LYS A 76 -6.22 4.10 -22.05
N THR A 77 -5.90 2.87 -22.36
CA THR A 77 -6.84 1.74 -22.20
C THR A 77 -6.45 0.76 -21.10
N TYR A 78 -5.14 0.58 -20.87
CA TYR A 78 -4.67 -0.24 -19.77
C TYR A 78 -4.98 0.42 -18.43
N LYS A 79 -5.63 -0.32 -17.56
CA LYS A 79 -5.95 0.12 -16.19
C LYS A 79 -5.26 -0.79 -15.18
N ASN A 80 -4.52 -0.18 -14.27
CA ASN A 80 -3.88 -0.84 -13.15
C ASN A 80 -4.08 0.04 -11.91
N MET A 81 -5.35 0.11 -11.46
CA MET A 81 -5.76 0.96 -10.34
C MET A 81 -5.37 0.30 -9.02
N ASN A 82 -4.53 1.00 -8.30
CA ASN A 82 -4.08 0.60 -6.97
C ASN A 82 -4.71 1.51 -5.93
N TYR A 83 -5.42 0.93 -4.99
CA TYR A 83 -6.00 1.60 -3.83
C TYR A 83 -5.32 1.04 -2.59
N ASN A 84 -4.81 1.93 -1.75
CA ASN A 84 -4.15 1.54 -0.53
C ASN A 84 -4.60 2.44 0.62
N THR A 85 -5.24 1.85 1.63
CA THR A 85 -5.65 2.55 2.85
C THR A 85 -4.85 2.01 4.01
N LYS A 86 -4.08 2.88 4.64
CA LYS A 86 -3.29 2.57 5.82
C LYS A 86 -3.83 3.30 7.03
N VAL A 87 -4.13 2.57 8.07
CA VAL A 87 -4.58 3.09 9.37
C VAL A 87 -3.53 2.71 10.40
N PHE A 88 -2.97 3.71 11.03
CA PHE A 88 -2.03 3.53 12.13
C PHE A 88 -2.55 4.29 13.34
N GLY A 89 -2.59 3.63 14.49
CA GLY A 89 -3.05 4.26 15.71
C GLY A 89 -2.39 3.67 16.95
N ASN A 90 -2.25 4.50 17.97
CA ASN A 90 -1.91 4.04 19.30
C ASN A 90 -2.71 4.81 20.36
N ALA A 91 -3.03 4.11 21.43
CA ALA A 91 -3.64 4.67 22.63
C ALA A 91 -2.85 4.22 23.84
N ALA A 92 -2.53 5.13 24.72
CA ALA A 92 -1.84 4.83 25.98
C ALA A 92 -2.60 5.42 27.16
N LEU A 93 -2.69 4.64 28.21
CA LEU A 93 -3.23 5.01 29.51
C LEU A 93 -2.11 4.86 30.53
N THR A 94 -1.86 5.89 31.31
CA THR A 94 -0.93 5.83 32.45
C THR A 94 -1.71 6.12 33.73
N PHE A 95 -1.68 5.18 34.64
CA PHE A 95 -2.29 5.30 35.94
C PHE A 95 -1.22 5.46 37.02
N HIS A 96 -1.19 6.64 37.65
CA HIS A 96 -0.31 6.95 38.78
C HIS A 96 -0.87 6.37 40.07
N ILE A 97 -0.40 5.19 40.50
CA ILE A 97 -0.94 4.46 41.63
C ILE A 97 -0.58 5.16 42.95
N ILE A 98 0.71 5.38 43.14
CA ILE A 98 1.30 6.17 44.24
C ILE A 98 2.50 6.92 43.72
N GLU A 99 3.08 7.80 44.52
CA GLU A 99 4.31 8.52 44.14
C GLU A 99 5.43 7.56 43.77
N GLY A 100 5.89 7.67 42.52
CA GLY A 100 6.94 6.85 41.92
C GLY A 100 6.48 5.50 41.37
N LEU A 101 5.19 5.11 41.48
CA LEU A 101 4.66 3.86 40.93
C LEU A 101 3.59 4.13 39.89
N ASP A 102 3.91 3.82 38.65
CA ASP A 102 3.05 4.04 37.48
C ASP A 102 2.73 2.70 36.81
N LEU A 103 1.46 2.48 36.52
CA LEU A 103 1.00 1.44 35.61
C LEU A 103 0.65 2.07 34.27
N LYS A 104 1.34 1.64 33.21
CA LYS A 104 1.05 2.08 31.84
C LYS A 104 0.59 0.91 31.01
N THR A 105 -0.53 1.08 30.31
CA THR A 105 -0.97 0.19 29.26
C THR A 105 -1.05 0.96 27.95
N GLN A 106 -0.61 0.34 26.87
CA GLN A 106 -0.68 0.92 25.55
C GLN A 106 -1.11 -0.12 24.52
N PHE A 107 -1.97 0.32 23.62
CA PHE A 107 -2.48 -0.46 22.53
C PHE A 107 -2.10 0.21 21.20
N GLY A 108 -1.51 -0.55 20.30
CA GLY A 108 -1.13 -0.11 18.96
C GLY A 108 -1.80 -0.95 17.89
N VAL A 109 -2.22 -0.31 16.81
CA VAL A 109 -2.77 -0.96 15.61
C VAL A 109 -2.14 -0.39 14.35
N ASP A 110 -1.77 -1.27 13.42
CA ASP A 110 -1.36 -0.95 12.05
C ASP A 110 -2.17 -1.85 11.11
N ALA A 111 -3.11 -1.23 10.39
CA ALA A 111 -3.95 -1.90 9.41
C ALA A 111 -3.66 -1.38 8.01
N ASN A 112 -3.48 -2.28 7.06
CA ASN A 112 -3.23 -1.94 5.67
C ASN A 112 -4.20 -2.71 4.77
N PHE A 113 -5.01 -1.97 4.00
CA PHE A 113 -6.01 -2.48 3.08
C PHE A 113 -5.60 -2.12 1.66
N LYS A 114 -5.20 -3.11 0.89
CA LYS A 114 -4.75 -2.93 -0.50
C LYS A 114 -5.73 -3.59 -1.45
N THR A 115 -6.15 -2.85 -2.47
CA THR A 115 -6.96 -3.37 -3.58
C THR A 115 -6.31 -2.99 -4.89
N LEU A 116 -6.12 -3.97 -5.77
CA LEU A 116 -5.61 -3.79 -7.11
C LEU A 116 -6.68 -4.23 -8.10
N HIS A 117 -7.01 -3.35 -9.05
CA HIS A 117 -7.87 -3.63 -10.17
C HIS A 117 -7.06 -3.47 -11.46
N LYS A 118 -6.80 -4.57 -12.15
CA LYS A 118 -6.05 -4.61 -13.39
C LYS A 118 -6.98 -4.97 -14.52
N TYR A 119 -6.95 -4.23 -15.61
CA TYR A 119 -7.73 -4.50 -16.80
C TYR A 119 -6.89 -4.21 -18.05
N MET A 120 -6.80 -5.22 -18.90
CA MET A 120 -6.20 -5.16 -20.24
C MET A 120 -7.29 -5.47 -21.25
N PRO A 121 -7.61 -4.55 -22.17
CA PRO A 121 -8.58 -4.82 -23.23
C PRO A 121 -8.05 -5.83 -24.23
N SER A 122 -8.96 -6.48 -24.94
CA SER A 122 -8.67 -7.54 -25.92
C SER A 122 -7.91 -7.07 -27.17
N ASP A 123 -7.90 -5.76 -27.42
CA ASP A 123 -7.24 -5.16 -28.57
C ASP A 123 -5.80 -4.70 -28.31
N LEU A 124 -5.29 -4.89 -27.06
CA LEU A 124 -3.87 -4.77 -26.77
C LEU A 124 -3.12 -6.00 -27.27
N VAL A 125 -2.15 -5.78 -28.13
CA VAL A 125 -1.32 -6.84 -28.69
C VAL A 125 -0.45 -7.48 -27.63
N ASN A 126 -0.11 -8.73 -27.79
CA ASN A 126 0.59 -9.64 -26.88
C ASN A 126 -0.34 -10.39 -25.90
N LEU A 127 -0.14 -10.18 -24.59
CA LEU A 127 -0.78 -11.03 -23.59
C LEU A 127 -2.32 -10.94 -23.55
N ALA A 128 -2.88 -9.81 -23.95
CA ALA A 128 -4.34 -9.64 -23.88
C ALA A 128 -5.05 -10.09 -25.16
N TYR A 129 -4.36 -10.06 -26.30
CA TYR A 129 -4.94 -10.45 -27.57
C TYR A 129 -5.30 -11.94 -27.62
N ASP A 130 -4.38 -12.80 -27.25
CA ASP A 130 -4.59 -14.25 -27.20
C ASP A 130 -5.61 -14.68 -26.13
N GLN A 131 -5.79 -13.84 -25.11
CA GLN A 131 -6.71 -14.12 -23.99
C GLN A 131 -8.07 -13.41 -24.14
N HIS A 132 -8.33 -12.71 -25.25
CA HIS A 132 -9.56 -11.95 -25.48
C HIS A 132 -9.83 -10.88 -24.40
N GLY A 133 -8.76 -10.34 -23.84
CA GLY A 133 -8.77 -9.41 -22.70
C GLY A 133 -8.50 -10.11 -21.36
N ARG A 134 -8.01 -9.33 -20.39
CA ARG A 134 -7.67 -9.84 -19.07
C ARG A 134 -8.11 -8.87 -17.99
N ALA A 135 -8.84 -9.38 -17.00
CA ALA A 135 -9.21 -8.63 -15.81
C ALA A 135 -8.74 -9.37 -14.57
N GLU A 136 -8.08 -8.65 -13.67
CA GLU A 136 -7.60 -9.18 -12.40
C GLU A 136 -8.06 -8.28 -11.27
N ARG A 137 -8.44 -8.89 -10.16
CA ARG A 137 -8.73 -8.19 -8.93
C ARG A 137 -7.98 -8.88 -7.79
N TYR A 138 -7.22 -8.10 -7.07
CA TYR A 138 -6.43 -8.57 -5.94
C TYR A 138 -6.78 -7.75 -4.71
N HIS A 139 -6.96 -8.45 -3.58
CA HIS A 139 -7.12 -7.85 -2.26
C HIS A 139 -6.03 -8.40 -1.36
N ALA A 140 -5.44 -7.54 -0.57
CA ALA A 140 -4.51 -7.93 0.48
C ALA A 140 -4.76 -7.05 1.70
N ASN A 141 -5.11 -7.67 2.80
CA ASN A 141 -5.32 -6.99 4.05
C ASN A 141 -4.26 -7.47 5.05
N THR A 142 -3.69 -6.53 5.76
CA THR A 142 -2.78 -6.85 6.86
C THR A 142 -3.27 -6.09 8.08
N LEU A 143 -3.46 -6.80 9.15
CA LEU A 143 -3.77 -6.23 10.45
C LEU A 143 -2.70 -6.67 11.44
N TYR A 144 -2.00 -5.70 12.00
CA TYR A 144 -1.09 -5.89 13.12
C TYR A 144 -1.64 -5.12 14.32
N TRP A 145 -1.66 -5.76 15.48
CA TRP A 145 -1.94 -5.10 16.73
C TRP A 145 -0.98 -5.57 17.81
N GLN A 146 -0.72 -4.67 18.75
CA GLN A 146 0.07 -4.96 19.93
C GLN A 146 -0.56 -4.32 21.16
N GLU A 147 -0.41 -4.99 22.28
CA GLU A 147 -0.74 -4.49 23.60
C GLU A 147 0.49 -4.66 24.50
N GLU A 148 0.81 -3.63 25.25
CA GLU A 148 1.90 -3.63 26.20
C GLU A 148 1.42 -3.02 27.52
N THR A 149 1.60 -3.76 28.60
CA THR A 149 1.32 -3.28 29.94
C THR A 149 2.56 -3.43 30.80
N TYR A 150 2.98 -2.34 31.41
CA TYR A 150 4.14 -2.34 32.30
C TYR A 150 3.94 -1.46 33.52
N LEU A 151 4.53 -1.92 34.62
CA LEU A 151 4.61 -1.27 35.91
C LEU A 151 6.02 -0.69 36.07
N THR A 152 6.13 0.60 36.34
CA THR A 152 7.39 1.27 36.62
C THR A 152 7.40 1.81 38.03
N TYR A 153 8.51 1.57 38.71
CA TYR A 153 8.75 2.13 40.04
C TYR A 153 10.02 2.94 40.07
N ASN A 154 9.89 4.23 40.42
CA ASN A 154 10.99 5.17 40.52
C ASN A 154 10.95 5.84 41.89
N LYS A 155 11.94 5.61 42.74
CA LYS A 155 12.02 6.25 44.06
C LYS A 155 13.44 6.57 44.46
N THR A 156 13.61 7.74 45.06
CA THR A 156 14.86 8.16 45.66
C THR A 156 14.71 8.04 47.19
N ILE A 157 15.61 7.28 47.82
CA ILE A 157 15.63 7.06 49.26
C ILE A 157 17.03 7.47 49.76
N GLY A 158 17.12 8.64 50.36
CA GLY A 158 18.41 9.21 50.73
C GLY A 158 19.29 9.48 49.50
N GLU A 159 20.47 8.90 49.42
CA GLU A 159 21.39 8.98 48.30
C GLU A 159 21.17 7.90 47.22
N HIS A 160 20.26 6.97 47.47
CA HIS A 160 19.98 5.85 46.55
C HIS A 160 18.76 6.10 45.66
N ARG A 161 18.95 5.90 44.35
CA ARG A 161 17.87 5.96 43.37
C ARG A 161 17.56 4.55 42.88
N ILE A 162 16.31 4.12 43.08
CA ILE A 162 15.81 2.82 42.68
C ILE A 162 14.92 3.03 41.46
N ASN A 163 15.21 2.32 40.36
CA ASN A 163 14.38 2.22 39.18
C ASN A 163 14.11 0.74 38.90
N ALA A 164 12.86 0.35 38.87
CA ALA A 164 12.45 -1.00 38.52
C ALA A 164 11.31 -0.98 37.52
N MET A 165 11.29 -1.92 36.58
CA MET A 165 10.22 -2.07 35.60
C MET A 165 9.92 -3.56 35.41
N ALA A 166 8.64 -3.89 35.34
CA ALA A 166 8.14 -5.21 34.94
C ALA A 166 6.97 -5.01 33.96
N GLY A 167 6.90 -5.83 32.92
CA GLY A 167 5.85 -5.69 31.93
C GLY A 167 5.57 -6.96 31.15
N LEU A 168 4.45 -6.93 30.45
CA LEU A 168 3.95 -7.97 29.56
C LEU A 168 3.60 -7.32 28.23
N SER A 169 3.77 -8.08 27.14
CA SER A 169 3.37 -7.66 25.81
C SER A 169 2.71 -8.80 25.06
N TRP A 170 1.71 -8.45 24.26
CA TRP A 170 1.07 -9.33 23.31
C TRP A 170 1.04 -8.67 21.94
N GLN A 171 1.22 -9.47 20.89
CA GLN A 171 1.15 -8.99 19.52
C GLN A 171 0.63 -10.08 18.60
N GLU A 172 -0.10 -9.66 17.57
CA GLU A 172 -0.59 -10.56 16.55
C GLU A 172 -0.57 -9.86 15.18
N ARG A 173 -0.25 -10.64 14.12
CA ARG A 173 -0.33 -10.18 12.75
C ARG A 173 -1.17 -11.14 11.94
N LYS A 174 -2.20 -10.62 11.27
CA LYS A 174 -3.09 -11.35 10.37
C LYS A 174 -2.90 -10.86 8.94
N TYR A 175 -2.94 -11.80 8.01
CA TYR A 175 -2.89 -11.58 6.57
C TYR A 175 -4.09 -12.27 5.93
N ASP A 176 -4.80 -11.52 5.04
CA ASP A 176 -5.90 -12.01 4.20
C ASP A 176 -5.61 -11.69 2.74
#